data_d505eb8b84fb55efac89e0ac9b72b313
#
_entry.id   d505eb8b84fb55efac89e0ac9b72b313
#
_cell.length_a   1.000
_cell.length_b   1.000
_cell.length_c   1.000
_cell.angle_alpha   90.00
_cell.angle_beta   90.00
_cell.angle_gamma   90.00
#
_symmetry.space_group_name_H-M   'P 1'
#
loop_
_entity.id
_entity.type
_entity.pdbx_description
1 polymer ?
#
loop_
_entity_poly.entity_id
_entity_poly.type
_entity_poly.pdbx_seq_one_letter_code
_entity_poly.pdbx_strand_id
1 'polypeptide(L)'
;MGDSELVKMCDQIRKLKQNQKIVFVADADQPDKTKELVEKGAPYKKWGNNVFSFQIPNSELRPDFSAVCIEHYYTDAELKTEIEKGGIKRRLFLSGEFSKHTGQTADHEYFYENLPRLKKCSPYDIIEGDKGNRVLQLLDESDPPTNYALPKNDFASEMLSGNPALANVSVEAFRKIFDVLKQIAAEPMATA
;
A
#
# COMPACT_ATOMS: atom_id res chain seq x y z
N MET A 1 0.79 -12.77 0.41
CA MET A 1 1.30 -13.30 1.70
C MET A 1 0.66 -12.47 2.80
N GLY A 2 0.07 -13.08 3.83
CA GLY A 2 -0.58 -12.32 4.91
C GLY A 2 0.43 -11.93 5.99
N ASP A 3 0.15 -10.85 6.74
CA ASP A 3 1.06 -10.28 7.75
C ASP A 3 1.45 -11.27 8.86
N SER A 4 0.52 -12.16 9.24
CA SER A 4 0.80 -13.22 10.21
C SER A 4 1.79 -14.27 9.69
N GLU A 5 1.91 -14.42 8.37
CA GLU A 5 2.90 -15.29 7.75
C GLU A 5 4.30 -14.67 7.77
N LEU A 6 4.40 -13.33 7.65
CA LEU A 6 5.68 -12.62 7.77
C LEU A 6 6.34 -12.86 9.14
N VAL A 7 5.56 -12.79 10.24
CA VAL A 7 6.06 -13.08 11.59
C VAL A 7 6.63 -14.50 11.68
N LYS A 8 5.88 -15.48 11.17
CA LYS A 8 6.34 -16.88 11.14
C LYS A 8 7.60 -17.04 10.30
N MET A 9 7.70 -16.35 9.16
CA MET A 9 8.89 -16.39 8.32
C MET A 9 10.10 -15.79 9.03
N CYS A 10 9.96 -14.64 9.70
CA CYS A 10 11.04 -14.09 10.52
C CYS A 10 11.53 -15.11 11.54
N ASP A 11 10.61 -15.77 12.26
CA ASP A 11 10.97 -16.78 13.28
C ASP A 11 11.65 -18.02 12.70
N GLN A 12 11.24 -18.46 11.52
CA GLN A 12 11.86 -19.60 10.85
C GLN A 12 13.23 -19.26 10.27
N ILE A 13 13.34 -18.15 9.55
CA ILE A 13 14.57 -17.77 8.84
C ILE A 13 15.67 -17.40 9.82
N ARG A 14 15.36 -16.77 10.95
CA ARG A 14 16.35 -16.45 12.00
C ARG A 14 17.03 -17.67 12.62
N LYS A 15 16.46 -18.87 12.49
CA LYS A 15 17.06 -20.14 12.98
C LYS A 15 18.13 -20.68 12.03
N LEU A 16 18.20 -20.14 10.84
CA LEU A 16 19.17 -20.51 9.82
C LEU A 16 20.29 -19.46 9.77
N LYS A 17 21.54 -19.91 9.57
CA LYS A 17 22.66 -19.00 9.37
C LYS A 17 22.45 -18.23 8.05
N GLN A 18 22.50 -16.90 8.14
CA GLN A 18 22.35 -16.01 7.00
C GLN A 18 23.68 -15.33 6.68
N ASN A 19 24.12 -15.44 5.43
CA ASN A 19 25.32 -14.76 4.92
C ASN A 19 24.99 -13.34 4.39
N GLN A 20 23.73 -12.96 4.39
CA GLN A 20 23.22 -11.66 3.98
C GLN A 20 22.16 -11.18 4.97
N LYS A 21 21.91 -9.89 4.99
CA LYS A 21 20.80 -9.33 5.76
C LYS A 21 19.50 -9.59 5.06
N ILE A 22 18.52 -10.14 5.78
CA ILE A 22 17.16 -10.37 5.32
C ILE A 22 16.27 -9.38 6.05
N VAL A 23 15.50 -8.61 5.30
CA VAL A 23 14.62 -7.58 5.83
C VAL A 23 13.19 -7.88 5.41
N PHE A 24 12.31 -7.99 6.40
CA PHE A 24 10.87 -8.09 6.20
C PHE A 24 10.23 -6.73 6.42
N VAL A 25 9.49 -6.28 5.44
CA VAL A 25 8.78 -5.00 5.47
C VAL A 25 7.28 -5.26 5.43
N ALA A 26 6.54 -4.65 6.33
CA ALA A 26 5.09 -4.76 6.40
C ALA A 26 4.42 -3.38 6.32
N ASP A 27 3.22 -3.35 5.76
CA ASP A 27 2.34 -2.19 5.90
C ASP A 27 1.94 -2.00 7.37
N ALA A 28 1.56 -0.79 7.74
CA ALA A 28 1.10 -0.45 9.08
C ALA A 28 -0.45 -0.43 9.19
N ASP A 29 -1.16 -0.88 8.16
CA ASP A 29 -2.63 -0.85 8.06
C ASP A 29 -3.32 -1.90 8.95
N GLN A 30 -2.59 -2.93 9.40
CA GLN A 30 -3.11 -3.98 10.29
C GLN A 30 -2.22 -4.16 11.54
N PRO A 31 -2.21 -3.18 12.46
CA PRO A 31 -1.29 -3.15 13.59
C PRO A 31 -1.39 -4.37 14.50
N ASP A 32 -2.59 -4.96 14.67
CA ASP A 32 -2.78 -6.17 15.48
C ASP A 32 -2.02 -7.37 14.93
N LYS A 33 -1.82 -7.45 13.61
CA LYS A 33 -1.12 -8.56 12.95
C LYS A 33 0.38 -8.31 12.84
N THR A 34 0.78 -7.05 12.72
CA THR A 34 2.17 -6.66 12.46
C THR A 34 2.93 -6.20 13.72
N LYS A 35 2.26 -6.10 14.88
CA LYS A 35 2.87 -5.68 16.16
C LYS A 35 4.14 -6.45 16.54
N GLU A 36 4.25 -7.70 16.14
CA GLU A 36 5.41 -8.53 16.41
C GLU A 36 6.61 -8.25 15.49
N LEU A 37 6.38 -7.55 14.37
CA LEU A 37 7.42 -7.14 13.42
C LEU A 37 8.15 -5.87 13.84
N VAL A 38 7.67 -5.18 14.87
CA VAL A 38 8.23 -3.93 15.37
C VAL A 38 8.83 -4.11 16.76
N GLU A 39 9.77 -3.22 17.12
CA GLU A 39 10.32 -3.10 18.45
C GLU A 39 9.98 -1.72 19.00
N LYS A 40 9.46 -1.65 20.22
CA LYS A 40 9.02 -0.39 20.80
C LYS A 40 10.21 0.57 20.97
N GLY A 41 10.09 1.74 20.36
CA GLY A 41 11.10 2.78 20.43
C GLY A 41 12.30 2.60 19.49
N ALA A 42 12.24 1.60 18.59
CA ALA A 42 13.26 1.37 17.56
C ALA A 42 12.64 1.44 16.16
N PRO A 43 13.42 1.88 15.16
CA PRO A 43 12.92 1.95 13.78
C PRO A 43 12.73 0.58 13.11
N TYR A 44 13.34 -0.47 13.65
CA TYR A 44 13.25 -1.85 13.19
C TYR A 44 13.49 -2.83 14.33
N LYS A 45 13.05 -4.07 14.16
CA LYS A 45 13.28 -5.18 15.09
C LYS A 45 14.41 -6.07 14.58
N LYS A 46 15.27 -6.52 15.50
CA LYS A 46 16.32 -7.51 15.26
C LYS A 46 15.84 -8.88 15.73
N TRP A 47 15.78 -9.86 14.82
CA TRP A 47 15.39 -11.23 15.14
C TRP A 47 16.58 -12.14 15.46
N GLY A 48 17.80 -11.69 15.13
CA GLY A 48 19.04 -12.48 15.18
C GLY A 48 19.42 -13.06 13.80
N ASN A 49 20.63 -13.58 13.68
CA ASN A 49 21.16 -14.20 12.43
C ASN A 49 20.92 -13.34 11.17
N ASN A 50 21.14 -12.03 11.26
CA ASN A 50 20.99 -11.08 10.16
C ASN A 50 19.55 -10.93 9.62
N VAL A 51 18.54 -11.28 10.43
CA VAL A 51 17.12 -11.12 10.09
C VAL A 51 16.57 -9.88 10.82
N PHE A 52 15.91 -9.02 10.06
CA PHE A 52 15.33 -7.75 10.52
C PHE A 52 13.89 -7.62 10.05
N SER A 53 13.10 -6.84 10.75
CA SER A 53 11.78 -6.44 10.27
C SER A 53 11.40 -5.03 10.71
N PHE A 54 10.56 -4.38 9.96
CA PHE A 54 9.93 -3.12 10.35
C PHE A 54 8.58 -2.93 9.65
N GLN A 55 7.74 -2.09 10.26
CA GLN A 55 6.58 -1.51 9.58
C GLN A 55 7.01 -0.23 8.87
N ILE A 56 6.44 0.02 7.70
CA ILE A 56 6.68 1.28 7.00
C ILE A 56 6.28 2.46 7.91
N PRO A 57 7.12 3.51 8.03
CA PRO A 57 6.81 4.69 8.84
C PRO A 57 5.60 5.45 8.31
N ASN A 58 5.05 6.37 9.10
CA ASN A 58 4.00 7.27 8.59
C ASN A 58 4.53 8.15 7.45
N SER A 59 3.74 8.21 6.37
CA SER A 59 4.05 9.06 5.23
C SER A 59 3.99 10.55 5.63
N GLU A 60 4.92 11.35 5.11
CA GLU A 60 4.89 12.80 5.29
C GLU A 60 3.71 13.46 4.58
N LEU A 61 3.17 12.80 3.57
CA LEU A 61 1.98 13.25 2.84
C LEU A 61 0.69 13.08 3.66
N ARG A 62 0.72 12.20 4.70
CA ARG A 62 -0.43 11.88 5.55
C ARG A 62 0.02 11.72 7.02
N PRO A 63 0.50 12.82 7.66
CA PRO A 63 1.17 12.73 8.97
C PRO A 63 0.26 12.21 10.08
N ASP A 64 -1.04 12.50 10.01
CA ASP A 64 -2.03 12.12 11.03
C ASP A 64 -2.68 10.76 10.76
N PHE A 65 -2.24 10.04 9.72
CA PHE A 65 -2.78 8.74 9.35
C PHE A 65 -1.80 7.61 9.70
N SER A 66 -2.21 6.71 10.58
CA SER A 66 -1.37 5.64 11.12
C SER A 66 -1.57 4.27 10.45
N ALA A 67 -2.72 4.05 9.79
CA ALA A 67 -2.98 2.80 9.06
C ALA A 67 -2.38 2.84 7.64
N VAL A 68 -1.06 2.99 7.57
CA VAL A 68 -0.33 3.29 6.33
C VAL A 68 -0.07 2.02 5.52
N CYS A 69 -0.40 2.05 4.23
CA CYS A 69 0.11 1.13 3.22
C CYS A 69 1.06 1.86 2.26
N ILE A 70 1.77 1.11 1.44
CA ILE A 70 2.80 1.67 0.56
C ILE A 70 2.25 2.74 -0.40
N GLU A 71 1.00 2.62 -0.83
CA GLU A 71 0.35 3.58 -1.72
C GLU A 71 0.18 4.95 -1.06
N HIS A 72 0.16 5.05 0.26
CA HIS A 72 0.06 6.33 0.97
C HIS A 72 1.32 7.22 0.86
N TYR A 73 2.37 6.72 0.24
CA TYR A 73 3.58 7.48 -0.08
C TYR A 73 3.49 8.21 -1.44
N TYR A 74 2.43 7.98 -2.19
CA TYR A 74 2.09 8.76 -3.39
C TYR A 74 1.15 9.90 -3.03
N THR A 75 1.25 11.01 -3.75
CA THR A 75 0.29 12.11 -3.66
C THR A 75 -1.07 11.66 -4.18
N ASP A 76 -2.12 12.39 -3.82
CA ASP A 76 -3.47 12.10 -4.34
C ASP A 76 -3.53 12.23 -5.87
N ALA A 77 -2.78 13.17 -6.44
CA ALA A 77 -2.69 13.33 -7.89
C ALA A 77 -2.05 12.12 -8.58
N GLU A 78 -0.98 11.58 -7.98
CA GLU A 78 -0.28 10.40 -8.49
C GLU A 78 -1.16 9.14 -8.41
N LEU A 79 -1.87 8.95 -7.28
CA LEU A 79 -2.81 7.83 -7.13
C LEU A 79 -3.98 7.90 -8.13
N LYS A 80 -4.42 9.12 -8.47
CA LYS A 80 -5.51 9.38 -9.42
C LYS A 80 -5.07 9.38 -10.88
N THR A 81 -3.80 9.11 -11.16
CA THR A 81 -3.31 9.00 -12.55
C THR A 81 -4.04 7.87 -13.26
N GLU A 82 -4.67 8.21 -14.36
CA GLU A 82 -5.36 7.25 -15.21
C GLU A 82 -4.35 6.40 -15.99
N ILE A 83 -4.53 5.11 -15.93
CA ILE A 83 -3.73 4.11 -16.64
C ILE A 83 -4.66 3.38 -17.61
N GLU A 84 -4.31 3.41 -18.88
CA GLU A 84 -5.06 2.69 -19.91
C GLU A 84 -4.64 1.22 -19.92
N LYS A 85 -5.62 0.34 -19.72
CA LYS A 85 -5.43 -1.11 -19.75
C LYS A 85 -6.60 -1.78 -20.46
N GLY A 86 -6.32 -2.41 -21.59
CA GLY A 86 -7.34 -3.03 -22.40
C GLY A 86 -8.35 -2.04 -23.01
N GLY A 87 -7.92 -0.84 -23.37
CA GLY A 87 -8.76 0.22 -23.90
C GLY A 87 -9.63 0.95 -22.87
N ILE A 88 -9.46 0.63 -21.57
CA ILE A 88 -10.19 1.24 -20.47
C ILE A 88 -9.21 2.00 -19.59
N LYS A 89 -9.52 3.26 -19.31
CA LYS A 89 -8.78 4.07 -18.35
C LYS A 89 -9.23 3.75 -16.93
N ARG A 90 -8.28 3.38 -16.07
CA ARG A 90 -8.51 3.01 -14.67
C ARG A 90 -7.54 3.74 -13.78
N ARG A 91 -7.92 3.95 -12.51
CA ARG A 91 -7.04 4.55 -11.49
C ARG A 91 -7.32 3.98 -10.10
N LEU A 92 -6.46 4.29 -9.16
CA LEU A 92 -6.80 4.11 -7.76
C LEU A 92 -7.74 5.23 -7.30
N PHE A 93 -8.60 4.91 -6.37
CA PHE A 93 -9.50 5.86 -5.74
C PHE A 93 -9.23 5.92 -4.24
N LEU A 94 -9.38 7.11 -3.66
CA LEU A 94 -9.45 7.28 -2.22
C LEU A 94 -10.91 7.22 -1.76
N SER A 95 -11.18 6.54 -0.66
CA SER A 95 -12.54 6.45 -0.13
C SER A 95 -13.14 7.81 0.19
N GLY A 96 -12.30 8.80 0.52
CA GLY A 96 -12.71 10.19 0.73
C GLY A 96 -13.23 10.92 -0.50
N GLU A 97 -13.07 10.36 -1.70
CA GLU A 97 -13.67 10.89 -2.93
C GLU A 97 -15.18 10.65 -3.00
N PHE A 98 -15.67 9.69 -2.22
CA PHE A 98 -17.05 9.23 -2.28
C PHE A 98 -17.88 9.70 -1.08
N SER A 99 -19.09 10.14 -1.34
CA SER A 99 -20.09 10.40 -0.31
C SER A 99 -20.46 9.11 0.43
N LYS A 100 -20.30 9.07 1.74
CA LYS A 100 -20.71 7.92 2.56
C LYS A 100 -22.22 7.64 2.57
N HIS A 101 -23.04 8.57 2.05
CA HIS A 101 -24.49 8.42 1.94
C HIS A 101 -24.90 7.82 0.60
N THR A 102 -24.34 8.32 -0.50
CA THR A 102 -24.73 7.94 -1.87
C THR A 102 -23.74 7.01 -2.54
N GLY A 103 -22.49 6.95 -2.08
CA GLY A 103 -21.40 6.25 -2.76
C GLY A 103 -20.87 6.98 -3.99
N GLN A 104 -21.36 8.17 -4.31
CA GLN A 104 -20.98 8.93 -5.50
C GLN A 104 -19.81 9.87 -5.21
N THR A 105 -18.98 10.13 -6.23
CA THR A 105 -18.00 11.21 -6.22
C THR A 105 -18.68 12.57 -6.28
N ALA A 106 -17.97 13.64 -5.89
CA ALA A 106 -18.53 15.00 -5.85
C ALA A 106 -18.95 15.54 -7.24
N ASP A 107 -18.25 15.10 -8.30
CA ASP A 107 -18.58 15.41 -9.70
C ASP A 107 -19.70 14.55 -10.28
N HIS A 108 -20.20 13.58 -9.51
CA HIS A 108 -21.22 12.61 -9.94
C HIS A 108 -20.80 11.74 -11.15
N GLU A 109 -19.51 11.60 -11.40
CA GLU A 109 -19.02 10.78 -12.50
C GLU A 109 -18.97 9.30 -12.13
N TYR A 110 -18.50 9.00 -10.90
CA TYR A 110 -18.30 7.65 -10.42
C TYR A 110 -19.15 7.34 -9.19
N PHE A 111 -19.44 6.05 -8.99
CA PHE A 111 -19.94 5.58 -7.71
C PHE A 111 -19.27 4.27 -7.29
N TYR A 112 -19.13 4.10 -5.98
CA TYR A 112 -18.59 2.91 -5.37
C TYR A 112 -19.74 1.98 -4.92
N GLU A 113 -19.77 0.77 -5.44
CA GLU A 113 -20.86 -0.20 -5.23
C GLU A 113 -21.03 -0.62 -3.77
N ASN A 114 -19.92 -0.75 -3.01
CA ASN A 114 -19.96 -1.30 -1.65
C ASN A 114 -20.13 -0.21 -0.58
N LEU A 115 -21.30 0.39 -0.54
CA LEU A 115 -21.63 1.44 0.43
C LEU A 115 -21.46 1.01 1.91
N PRO A 116 -21.81 -0.23 2.35
CA PRO A 116 -21.54 -0.68 3.70
C PRO A 116 -20.05 -0.67 4.09
N ARG A 117 -19.16 -1.02 3.16
CA ARG A 117 -17.71 -0.94 3.37
C ARG A 117 -17.26 0.52 3.41
N LEU A 118 -17.71 1.35 2.48
CA LEU A 118 -17.35 2.77 2.39
C LEU A 118 -17.62 3.52 3.71
N LYS A 119 -18.74 3.23 4.37
CA LYS A 119 -19.09 3.85 5.65
C LYS A 119 -18.07 3.59 6.76
N LYS A 120 -17.32 2.50 6.66
CA LYS A 120 -16.29 2.10 7.64
C LYS A 120 -14.88 2.58 7.27
N CYS A 121 -14.68 3.03 6.02
CA CYS A 121 -13.39 3.48 5.53
C CYS A 121 -12.98 4.81 6.18
N SER A 122 -11.66 4.94 6.43
CA SER A 122 -11.00 6.23 6.61
C SER A 122 -10.98 6.97 5.26
N PRO A 123 -10.97 8.31 5.22
CA PRO A 123 -10.89 9.06 3.95
C PRO A 123 -9.69 8.70 3.06
N TYR A 124 -8.63 8.17 3.68
CA TYR A 124 -7.40 7.79 2.97
C TYR A 124 -7.36 6.32 2.53
N ASP A 125 -8.35 5.50 2.90
CA ASP A 125 -8.35 4.10 2.47
C ASP A 125 -8.41 4.01 0.95
N ILE A 126 -7.53 3.17 0.39
CA ILE A 126 -7.47 2.96 -1.06
C ILE A 126 -8.58 2.00 -1.48
N ILE A 127 -9.37 2.44 -2.45
CA ILE A 127 -10.32 1.60 -3.15
C ILE A 127 -9.65 1.06 -4.41
N GLU A 128 -9.43 -0.24 -4.43
CA GLU A 128 -8.83 -0.97 -5.54
C GLU A 128 -9.85 -1.87 -6.25
N GLY A 129 -9.61 -2.17 -7.51
CA GLY A 129 -10.52 -2.93 -8.36
C GLY A 129 -10.45 -4.44 -8.15
N ASP A 130 -10.72 -4.92 -6.94
CA ASP A 130 -10.86 -6.34 -6.63
C ASP A 130 -12.32 -6.83 -6.72
N LYS A 131 -12.53 -8.14 -6.46
CA LYS A 131 -13.85 -8.82 -6.55
C LYS A 131 -14.91 -8.32 -5.55
N GLY A 132 -14.74 -7.31 -4.82
CA GLY A 132 -15.72 -6.79 -3.86
C GLY A 132 -15.76 -5.28 -3.86
N ASN A 133 -14.93 -4.68 -4.72
CA ASN A 133 -14.70 -3.25 -4.75
C ASN A 133 -14.74 -2.77 -6.18
N ARG A 134 -15.92 -2.38 -6.64
CA ARG A 134 -16.11 -1.86 -7.98
C ARG A 134 -16.46 -0.39 -7.91
N VAL A 135 -15.75 0.38 -8.71
CA VAL A 135 -16.10 1.77 -9.00
C VAL A 135 -16.63 1.80 -10.42
N LEU A 136 -17.87 2.23 -10.57
CA LEU A 136 -18.59 2.26 -11.83
C LEU A 136 -18.81 3.73 -12.25
N GLN A 137 -18.91 3.98 -13.53
CA GLN A 137 -19.40 5.26 -14.05
C GLN A 137 -20.93 5.28 -14.09
N LEU A 138 -21.54 6.40 -13.71
CA LEU A 138 -22.99 6.53 -13.68
C LEU A 138 -23.65 6.48 -15.06
N LEU A 139 -22.88 6.81 -16.11
CA LEU A 139 -23.35 6.82 -17.49
C LEU A 139 -22.82 5.63 -18.32
N ASP A 140 -22.18 4.64 -17.67
CA ASP A 140 -21.70 3.43 -18.35
C ASP A 140 -22.87 2.48 -18.62
N GLU A 141 -23.21 2.30 -19.91
CA GLU A 141 -24.26 1.39 -20.37
C GLU A 141 -23.72 0.00 -20.74
N SER A 142 -22.44 -0.30 -20.41
CA SER A 142 -21.85 -1.61 -20.70
C SER A 142 -22.48 -2.73 -19.87
N ASP A 143 -22.59 -3.93 -20.44
CA ASP A 143 -23.09 -5.13 -19.76
C ASP A 143 -22.06 -6.27 -19.91
N PRO A 144 -21.39 -6.72 -18.84
CA PRO A 144 -21.47 -6.16 -17.47
C PRO A 144 -20.82 -4.77 -17.35
N PRO A 145 -21.25 -3.93 -16.37
CA PRO A 145 -20.67 -2.61 -16.16
C PRO A 145 -19.17 -2.65 -15.90
N THR A 146 -18.45 -1.71 -16.49
CA THR A 146 -16.99 -1.60 -16.38
C THR A 146 -16.56 -1.20 -14.97
N ASN A 147 -15.55 -1.88 -14.41
CA ASN A 147 -14.90 -1.44 -13.19
C ASN A 147 -13.75 -0.48 -13.50
N TYR A 148 -13.88 0.77 -13.07
CA TYR A 148 -12.87 1.82 -13.27
C TYR A 148 -11.80 1.88 -12.18
N ALA A 149 -11.98 1.14 -11.07
CA ALA A 149 -10.93 1.02 -10.07
C ALA A 149 -9.81 0.10 -10.57
N LEU A 150 -8.57 0.57 -10.45
CA LEU A 150 -7.37 -0.19 -10.76
C LEU A 150 -7.00 -1.10 -9.58
N PRO A 151 -6.63 -2.37 -9.78
CA PRO A 151 -6.00 -3.17 -8.74
C PRO A 151 -4.65 -2.59 -8.32
N LYS A 152 -4.31 -2.64 -7.03
CA LYS A 152 -3.01 -2.18 -6.51
C LYS A 152 -1.83 -2.87 -7.19
N ASN A 153 -1.94 -4.19 -7.43
CA ASN A 153 -0.91 -4.94 -8.15
C ASN A 153 -0.69 -4.45 -9.58
N ASP A 154 -1.75 -4.01 -10.25
CA ASP A 154 -1.65 -3.43 -11.58
C ASP A 154 -0.96 -2.07 -11.52
N PHE A 155 -1.32 -1.22 -10.55
CA PHE A 155 -0.64 0.07 -10.33
C PHE A 155 0.87 -0.14 -10.08
N ALA A 156 1.23 -1.06 -9.19
CA ALA A 156 2.63 -1.39 -8.92
C ALA A 156 3.36 -1.93 -10.16
N SER A 157 2.71 -2.76 -10.97
CA SER A 157 3.28 -3.30 -12.21
C SER A 157 3.53 -2.21 -13.24
N GLU A 158 2.60 -1.27 -13.38
CA GLU A 158 2.75 -0.13 -14.29
C GLU A 158 3.86 0.83 -13.84
N MET A 159 4.02 1.03 -12.53
CA MET A 159 5.16 1.77 -11.96
C MET A 159 6.49 1.10 -12.33
N LEU A 160 6.58 -0.22 -12.14
CA LEU A 160 7.82 -0.98 -12.42
C LEU A 160 8.15 -1.06 -13.91
N SER A 161 7.14 -1.09 -14.77
CA SER A 161 7.33 -1.13 -16.23
C SER A 161 7.75 0.21 -16.84
N GLY A 162 7.71 1.30 -16.05
CA GLY A 162 8.03 2.64 -16.51
C GLY A 162 6.94 3.23 -17.42
N ASN A 163 5.67 2.97 -17.09
CA ASN A 163 4.54 3.55 -17.84
C ASN A 163 4.69 5.08 -17.93
N PRO A 164 4.64 5.68 -19.14
CA PRO A 164 4.79 7.13 -19.33
C PRO A 164 3.81 7.98 -18.51
N ALA A 165 2.60 7.49 -18.24
CA ALA A 165 1.63 8.19 -17.40
C ALA A 165 2.12 8.40 -15.96
N LEU A 166 3.03 7.53 -15.48
CA LEU A 166 3.62 7.56 -14.14
C LEU A 166 5.06 8.10 -14.11
N ALA A 167 5.57 8.62 -15.22
CA ALA A 167 6.97 9.07 -15.35
C ALA A 167 7.36 10.20 -14.39
N ASN A 168 6.39 10.98 -13.91
CA ASN A 168 6.62 12.13 -13.02
C ASN A 168 6.34 11.82 -11.54
N VAL A 169 6.13 10.55 -11.18
CA VAL A 169 5.90 10.15 -9.80
C VAL A 169 7.15 10.40 -8.96
N SER A 170 6.98 11.10 -7.83
CA SER A 170 8.08 11.42 -6.92
C SER A 170 8.35 10.26 -5.95
N VAL A 171 9.63 9.92 -5.80
CA VAL A 171 10.07 8.94 -4.81
C VAL A 171 10.52 9.58 -3.48
N GLU A 172 10.44 10.91 -3.36
CA GLU A 172 10.91 11.64 -2.16
C GLU A 172 10.17 11.23 -0.89
N ALA A 173 8.86 10.99 -0.98
CA ALA A 173 8.07 10.55 0.17
C ALA A 173 8.52 9.21 0.75
N PHE A 174 9.19 8.36 -0.04
CA PHE A 174 9.73 7.06 0.38
C PHE A 174 11.04 7.17 1.17
N ARG A 175 11.62 8.37 1.32
CA ARG A 175 12.90 8.59 2.01
C ARG A 175 12.95 7.92 3.38
N LYS A 176 11.89 8.03 4.19
CA LYS A 176 11.83 7.43 5.52
C LYS A 176 11.98 5.89 5.50
N ILE A 177 11.43 5.22 4.50
CA ILE A 177 11.61 3.77 4.32
C ILE A 177 13.08 3.47 4.02
N PHE A 178 13.67 4.21 3.08
CA PHE A 178 15.08 4.03 2.73
C PHE A 178 16.02 4.37 3.88
N ASP A 179 15.70 5.31 4.77
CA ASP A 179 16.51 5.63 5.93
C ASP A 179 16.51 4.48 6.95
N VAL A 180 15.39 3.78 7.14
CA VAL A 180 15.35 2.54 7.94
C VAL A 180 16.21 1.46 7.28
N LEU A 181 16.07 1.25 5.97
CA LEU A 181 16.88 0.27 5.23
C LEU A 181 18.39 0.57 5.31
N LYS A 182 18.80 1.85 5.23
CA LYS A 182 20.20 2.27 5.40
C LYS A 182 20.71 1.96 6.81
N GLN A 183 19.91 2.21 7.84
CA GLN A 183 20.28 1.88 9.22
C GLN A 183 20.49 0.37 9.37
N ILE A 184 19.57 -0.46 8.85
CA ILE A 184 19.74 -1.91 8.84
C ILE A 184 20.98 -2.32 8.05
N ALA A 185 21.24 -1.68 6.91
CA ALA A 185 22.42 -1.96 6.10
C ALA A 185 23.74 -1.67 6.84
N ALA A 186 23.75 -0.67 7.72
CA ALA A 186 24.91 -0.31 8.54
C ALA A 186 25.14 -1.23 9.75
N GLU A 187 24.16 -2.07 10.15
CA GLU A 187 24.33 -3.01 11.26
C GLU A 187 25.48 -4.00 10.97
N PRO A 188 26.27 -4.35 11.98
CA PRO A 188 27.27 -5.39 11.79
C PRO A 188 26.62 -6.74 11.45
N MET A 189 27.27 -7.52 10.59
CA MET A 189 26.85 -8.89 10.35
C MET A 189 27.03 -9.72 11.62
N ALA A 190 26.01 -10.51 11.98
CA ALA A 190 26.16 -11.47 13.05
C ALA A 190 27.29 -12.44 12.69
N THR A 191 28.33 -12.47 13.51
CA THR A 191 29.39 -13.47 13.42
C THR A 191 28.83 -14.84 13.83
N ALA A 192 29.22 -15.85 13.12
CA ALA A 192 28.82 -17.24 13.39
C ALA A 192 29.38 -17.72 14.73
#